data_f35f62859547653829ff70b1b95f044b
#
_entry.id   f35f62859547653829ff70b1b95f044b
#
_cell.length_a   1.000
_cell.length_b   1.000
_cell.length_c   1.000
_cell.angle_alpha   90.00
_cell.angle_beta   90.00
_cell.angle_gamma   90.00
#
_symmetry.space_group_name_H-M   'P 1'
#
loop_
_entity.id
_entity.type
_entity.pdbx_description
1 polymer ?
#
loop_
_entity_poly.entity_id
_entity_poly.type
_entity_poly.pdbx_seq_one_letter_code
_entity_poly.pdbx_strand_id
1 'polypeptide(L)'
;LRAQAEVQNVRRTAQNEVLKARLYGSESLVKDILPSIDNLFRTLEHQDEKTKSVPSEGIELVIREMLGALDKNGISVIDPKNEEFNPDEHEAISVVENKAVSPNTCLEVTQKGFKFKDRVIRPAMVVVSKK
;
A
#
# COMPACT_ATOMS: atom_id res chain seq x y z
N LEU A 1 -42.37 8.88 -19.01
CA LEU A 1 -41.93 7.87 -18.03
C LEU A 1 -40.54 7.34 -18.36
N ARG A 2 -40.29 6.98 -19.60
CA ARG A 2 -38.99 6.47 -20.05
C ARG A 2 -37.89 7.52 -19.95
N ALA A 3 -38.20 8.76 -20.37
CA ALA A 3 -37.26 9.87 -20.32
C ALA A 3 -36.85 10.22 -18.88
N GLN A 4 -37.79 10.14 -17.94
CA GLN A 4 -37.53 10.39 -16.52
C GLN A 4 -36.64 9.32 -15.93
N ALA A 5 -36.82 8.05 -16.30
CA ALA A 5 -36.01 6.94 -15.84
C ALA A 5 -34.58 7.06 -16.37
N GLU A 6 -34.40 7.49 -17.63
CA GLU A 6 -33.08 7.72 -18.22
C GLU A 6 -32.33 8.87 -17.54
N VAL A 7 -33.05 9.97 -17.23
CA VAL A 7 -32.47 11.11 -16.51
C VAL A 7 -32.00 10.68 -15.12
N GLN A 8 -32.77 9.88 -14.40
CA GLN A 8 -32.42 9.38 -13.09
C GLN A 8 -31.18 8.47 -13.15
N ASN A 9 -31.12 7.59 -14.18
CA ASN A 9 -29.96 6.71 -14.38
C ASN A 9 -28.69 7.51 -14.68
N VAL A 10 -28.78 8.53 -15.55
CA VAL A 10 -27.64 9.40 -15.86
C VAL A 10 -27.17 10.14 -14.62
N ARG A 11 -28.09 10.67 -13.82
CA ARG A 11 -27.74 11.36 -12.57
C ARG A 11 -27.03 10.44 -11.60
N ARG A 12 -27.54 9.23 -11.42
CA ARG A 12 -26.93 8.25 -10.52
C ARG A 12 -25.53 7.87 -10.99
N THR A 13 -25.38 7.62 -12.29
CA THR A 13 -24.07 7.28 -12.88
C THR A 13 -23.08 8.44 -12.70
N ALA A 14 -23.52 9.69 -12.97
CA ALA A 14 -22.69 10.86 -12.81
C ALA A 14 -22.26 11.06 -11.35
N GLN A 15 -23.19 10.87 -10.40
CA GLN A 15 -22.89 10.96 -8.96
C GLN A 15 -21.84 9.92 -8.55
N ASN A 16 -21.98 8.68 -9.06
CA ASN A 16 -21.02 7.61 -8.78
C ASN A 16 -19.65 7.92 -9.36
N GLU A 17 -19.59 8.48 -10.57
CA GLU A 17 -18.33 8.89 -11.20
C GLU A 17 -17.67 10.01 -10.42
N VAL A 18 -18.43 10.99 -9.92
CA VAL A 18 -17.90 12.08 -9.08
C VAL A 18 -17.33 11.52 -7.79
N LEU A 19 -18.03 10.57 -7.15
CA LEU A 19 -17.52 9.92 -5.93
C LEU A 19 -16.22 9.17 -6.19
N LYS A 20 -16.15 8.42 -7.28
CA LYS A 20 -14.92 7.73 -7.68
C LYS A 20 -13.78 8.72 -7.94
N ALA A 21 -14.07 9.82 -8.66
CA ALA A 21 -13.08 10.85 -8.93
C ALA A 21 -12.56 11.47 -7.64
N ARG A 22 -13.41 11.72 -6.66
CA ARG A 22 -13.01 12.25 -5.35
C ARG A 22 -12.16 11.25 -4.57
N LEU A 23 -12.54 9.96 -4.60
CA LEU A 23 -11.84 8.93 -3.86
C LEU A 23 -10.47 8.61 -4.47
N TYR A 24 -10.40 8.54 -5.78
CA TYR A 24 -9.20 8.08 -6.50
C TYR A 24 -8.50 9.15 -7.33
N GLY A 25 -8.96 10.40 -7.24
CA GLY A 25 -8.39 11.50 -8.05
C GLY A 25 -6.95 11.82 -7.75
N SER A 26 -6.46 11.49 -6.56
CA SER A 26 -5.07 11.72 -6.16
C SER A 26 -4.18 10.49 -6.35
N GLU A 27 -4.69 9.41 -6.95
CA GLU A 27 -3.93 8.16 -7.12
C GLU A 27 -2.61 8.36 -7.85
N SER A 28 -2.60 9.14 -8.94
CA SER A 28 -1.37 9.46 -9.67
C SER A 28 -0.34 10.17 -8.81
N LEU A 29 -0.78 11.17 -8.04
CA LEU A 29 0.10 11.89 -7.12
C LEU A 29 0.68 10.97 -6.08
N VAL A 30 -0.15 10.09 -5.52
CA VAL A 30 0.28 9.11 -4.51
C VAL A 30 1.32 8.17 -5.10
N LYS A 31 1.11 7.65 -6.30
CA LYS A 31 2.08 6.79 -6.98
C LYS A 31 3.43 7.47 -7.17
N ASP A 32 3.41 8.76 -7.46
CA ASP A 32 4.65 9.54 -7.65
C ASP A 32 5.37 9.81 -6.33
N ILE A 33 4.65 9.85 -5.21
CA ILE A 33 5.23 10.06 -3.87
C ILE A 33 5.77 8.76 -3.26
N LEU A 34 5.19 7.62 -3.60
CA LEU A 34 5.55 6.34 -2.98
C LEU A 34 7.05 6.01 -3.04
N PRO A 35 7.79 6.28 -4.12
CA PRO A 35 9.24 6.04 -4.13
C PRO A 35 9.98 6.81 -3.04
N SER A 36 9.53 8.02 -2.71
CA SER A 36 10.13 8.82 -1.63
C SER A 36 9.91 8.18 -0.27
N ILE A 37 8.72 7.65 -0.04
CA ILE A 37 8.38 6.92 1.18
C ILE A 37 9.21 5.63 1.26
N ASP A 38 9.37 4.91 0.16
CA ASP A 38 10.20 3.72 0.09
C ASP A 38 11.64 4.02 0.48
N ASN A 39 12.18 5.14 0.02
CA ASN A 39 13.53 5.57 0.37
C ASN A 39 13.67 5.87 1.85
N LEU A 40 12.65 6.43 2.48
CA LEU A 40 12.63 6.66 3.93
C LEU A 40 12.66 5.34 4.70
N PHE A 41 11.84 4.37 4.30
CA PHE A 41 11.84 3.03 4.90
C PHE A 41 13.19 2.35 4.75
N ARG A 42 13.77 2.44 3.55
CA ARG A 42 15.08 1.84 3.26
C ARG A 42 16.17 2.47 4.09
N THR A 43 16.16 3.79 4.23
CA THR A 43 17.11 4.52 5.06
C THR A 43 17.03 4.06 6.51
N LEU A 44 15.81 3.86 7.02
CA LEU A 44 15.61 3.39 8.38
C LEU A 44 16.12 1.96 8.58
N GLU A 45 15.87 1.07 7.61
CA GLU A 45 16.31 -0.33 7.69
C GLU A 45 17.82 -0.51 7.60
N HIS A 46 18.49 0.35 6.84
CA HIS A 46 19.94 0.25 6.59
C HIS A 46 20.79 1.16 7.48
N GLN A 47 20.21 1.77 8.50
CA GLN A 47 20.99 2.52 9.48
C GLN A 47 21.81 1.56 10.35
N ASP A 48 23.13 1.68 10.29
CA ASP A 48 24.00 1.02 11.24
C ASP A 48 24.57 2.04 12.23
N GLU A 49 25.21 1.56 13.30
CA GLU A 49 25.76 2.43 14.35
C GLU A 49 26.86 3.35 13.85
N LYS A 50 27.53 2.99 12.76
CA LYS A 50 28.67 3.76 12.21
C LYS A 50 28.20 4.89 11.30
N THR A 51 27.00 4.82 10.75
CA THR A 51 26.48 5.77 9.78
C THR A 51 25.31 6.62 10.29
N LYS A 52 25.08 6.64 11.59
CA LYS A 52 24.02 7.43 12.21
C LYS A 52 24.26 8.93 12.09
N SER A 53 24.06 9.45 10.88
CA SER A 53 24.05 10.88 10.63
C SER A 53 22.68 11.51 10.93
N VAL A 54 21.62 10.69 10.90
CA VAL A 54 20.25 11.13 11.19
C VAL A 54 19.65 10.21 12.25
N PRO A 55 19.07 10.74 13.33
CA PRO A 55 18.43 9.91 14.34
C PRO A 55 17.28 9.08 13.75
N SER A 56 17.29 7.76 13.99
CA SER A 56 16.25 6.85 13.51
C SER A 56 14.85 7.24 14.04
N GLU A 57 14.80 7.81 15.24
CA GLU A 57 13.55 8.29 15.84
C GLU A 57 12.91 9.39 15.00
N GLY A 58 13.73 10.31 14.45
CA GLY A 58 13.24 11.37 13.58
C GLY A 58 12.67 10.84 12.29
N ILE A 59 13.33 9.84 11.69
CA ILE A 59 12.87 9.20 10.45
C ILE A 59 11.55 8.46 10.70
N GLU A 60 11.47 7.71 11.80
CA GLU A 60 10.24 7.00 12.19
C GLU A 60 9.06 7.95 12.36
N LEU A 61 9.31 9.10 12.98
CA LEU A 61 8.27 10.11 13.18
C LEU A 61 7.75 10.64 11.85
N VAL A 62 8.66 10.97 10.90
CA VAL A 62 8.29 11.45 9.57
C VAL A 62 7.45 10.40 8.84
N ILE A 63 7.88 9.14 8.86
CA ILE A 63 7.15 8.04 8.23
C ILE A 63 5.76 7.91 8.82
N ARG A 64 5.66 7.95 10.15
CA ARG A 64 4.39 7.84 10.85
C ARG A 64 3.44 8.98 10.50
N GLU A 65 3.95 10.19 10.42
CA GLU A 65 3.17 11.36 10.02
C GLU A 65 2.67 11.23 8.58
N MET A 66 3.52 10.79 7.67
CA MET A 66 3.15 10.60 6.27
C MET A 66 2.10 9.49 6.12
N LEU A 67 2.29 8.37 6.80
CA LEU A 67 1.32 7.27 6.77
C LEU A 67 -0.01 7.68 7.39
N GLY A 68 0.03 8.48 8.46
CA GLY A 68 -1.18 9.02 9.08
C GLY A 68 -1.95 9.96 8.15
N ALA A 69 -1.24 10.80 7.40
CA ALA A 69 -1.86 11.69 6.41
C ALA A 69 -2.50 10.89 5.27
N LEU A 70 -1.83 9.83 4.83
CA LEU A 70 -2.37 8.94 3.80
C LEU A 70 -3.62 8.20 4.31
N ASP A 71 -3.59 7.73 5.55
CA ASP A 71 -4.71 7.02 6.17
C ASP A 71 -5.95 7.92 6.26
N LYS A 72 -5.78 9.18 6.62
CA LYS A 72 -6.88 10.17 6.65
C LYS A 72 -7.55 10.34 5.30
N ASN A 73 -6.82 10.10 4.22
CA ASN A 73 -7.33 10.21 2.85
C ASN A 73 -7.74 8.86 2.26
N GLY A 74 -7.88 7.85 3.09
CA GLY A 74 -8.36 6.53 2.69
C GLY A 74 -7.28 5.62 2.10
N ILE A 75 -6.02 5.99 2.24
CA ILE A 75 -4.88 5.20 1.73
C ILE A 75 -4.27 4.44 2.89
N SER A 76 -4.21 3.11 2.76
CA SER A 76 -3.60 2.26 3.77
C SER A 76 -2.40 1.52 3.21
N VAL A 77 -1.45 1.20 4.11
CA VAL A 77 -0.26 0.44 3.76
C VAL A 77 -0.57 -1.06 3.79
N ILE A 78 0.01 -1.79 2.83
CA ILE A 78 -0.06 -3.25 2.79
C ILE A 78 1.32 -3.77 3.22
N ASP A 79 1.39 -4.31 4.42
CA ASP A 79 2.63 -4.85 5.00
C ASP A 79 2.32 -6.21 5.65
N PRO A 80 2.29 -7.28 4.82
CA PRO A 80 1.83 -8.59 5.28
C PRO A 80 2.92 -9.46 5.93
N LYS A 81 3.92 -8.88 6.51
CA LYS A 81 5.00 -9.65 7.14
C LYS A 81 4.44 -10.61 8.19
N ASN A 82 4.79 -11.88 8.06
CA ASN A 82 4.33 -12.98 8.90
C ASN A 82 2.85 -13.33 8.72
N GLU A 83 2.20 -12.79 7.70
CA GLU A 83 0.81 -13.10 7.36
C GLU A 83 0.75 -14.03 6.16
N GLU A 84 -0.43 -14.62 5.93
CA GLU A 84 -0.67 -15.47 4.79
C GLU A 84 -0.61 -14.68 3.48
N PHE A 85 -0.01 -15.27 2.45
CA PHE A 85 0.04 -14.66 1.13
C PHE A 85 -1.35 -14.53 0.51
N ASN A 86 -1.67 -13.32 0.04
CA ASN A 86 -2.93 -13.02 -0.64
C ASN A 86 -2.61 -12.44 -2.02
N PRO A 87 -2.87 -13.18 -3.12
CA PRO A 87 -2.52 -12.71 -4.46
C PRO A 87 -3.25 -11.45 -4.92
N ASP A 88 -4.34 -11.06 -4.26
CA ASP A 88 -5.07 -9.83 -4.58
C ASP A 88 -4.34 -8.58 -4.13
N GLU A 89 -3.53 -8.68 -3.09
CA GLU A 89 -2.83 -7.54 -2.48
C GLU A 89 -1.30 -7.68 -2.50
N HIS A 90 -0.80 -8.88 -2.75
CA HIS A 90 0.64 -9.18 -2.69
C HIS A 90 1.14 -9.74 -3.99
N GLU A 91 2.42 -9.49 -4.27
CA GLU A 91 3.13 -10.07 -5.40
C GLU A 91 4.33 -10.86 -4.87
N ALA A 92 4.35 -12.17 -5.09
CA ALA A 92 5.45 -13.02 -4.68
C ALA A 92 6.60 -12.88 -5.67
N ILE A 93 7.71 -12.29 -5.22
CA ILE A 93 8.91 -12.13 -6.05
C ILE A 93 9.89 -13.28 -5.88
N SER A 94 9.75 -14.05 -4.81
CA SER A 94 10.62 -15.18 -4.52
C SER A 94 9.89 -16.17 -3.61
N VAL A 95 10.22 -17.44 -3.75
CA VAL A 95 9.72 -18.51 -2.90
C VAL A 95 10.91 -19.16 -2.23
N VAL A 96 10.89 -19.24 -0.91
CA VAL A 96 11.98 -19.76 -0.10
C VAL A 96 11.48 -20.86 0.81
N GLU A 97 12.25 -21.92 0.95
CA GLU A 97 11.93 -22.99 1.87
C GLU A 97 12.21 -22.55 3.31
N ASN A 98 11.20 -22.63 4.18
CA ASN A 98 11.33 -22.33 5.60
C ASN A 98 10.40 -23.23 6.39
N LYS A 99 10.96 -24.19 7.10
CA LYS A 99 10.21 -25.17 7.88
C LYS A 99 9.70 -24.62 9.20
N ALA A 100 10.21 -23.46 9.62
CA ALA A 100 9.83 -22.85 10.91
C ALA A 100 8.49 -22.12 10.84
N VAL A 101 7.98 -21.84 9.65
CA VAL A 101 6.70 -21.15 9.44
C VAL A 101 5.75 -21.98 8.61
N SER A 102 4.47 -21.64 8.67
CA SER A 102 3.44 -22.29 7.86
C SER A 102 3.71 -22.04 6.36
N PRO A 103 3.38 -22.99 5.48
CA PRO A 103 3.50 -22.76 4.05
C PRO A 103 2.69 -21.55 3.59
N ASN A 104 3.14 -20.89 2.51
CA ASN A 104 2.47 -19.75 1.91
C ASN A 104 2.39 -18.52 2.84
N THR A 105 3.39 -18.37 3.68
CA THR A 105 3.50 -17.21 4.59
C THR A 105 4.46 -16.18 4.00
N CYS A 106 4.12 -14.90 4.13
CA CYS A 106 5.00 -13.81 3.73
C CYS A 106 6.13 -13.68 4.75
N LEU A 107 7.33 -14.08 4.35
CA LEU A 107 8.51 -14.06 5.21
C LEU A 107 9.13 -12.68 5.30
N GLU A 108 9.16 -11.97 4.19
CA GLU A 108 9.75 -10.65 4.09
C GLU A 108 8.96 -9.81 3.10
N VAL A 109 8.83 -8.52 3.41
CA VAL A 109 8.22 -7.53 2.52
C VAL A 109 9.35 -6.65 1.99
N THR A 110 9.73 -6.84 0.73
CA THR A 110 10.81 -6.06 0.12
C THR A 110 10.36 -4.67 -0.28
N GLN A 111 9.08 -4.53 -0.63
CA GLN A 111 8.47 -3.25 -0.94
C GLN A 111 7.03 -3.27 -0.45
N LYS A 112 6.68 -2.31 0.40
CA LYS A 112 5.32 -2.22 0.92
C LYS A 112 4.35 -1.81 -0.17
N GLY A 113 3.14 -2.35 -0.11
CA GLY A 113 2.07 -1.98 -1.01
C GLY A 113 1.17 -0.93 -0.39
N PHE A 114 0.31 -0.36 -1.21
CA PHE A 114 -0.65 0.65 -0.76
C PHE A 114 -1.99 0.45 -1.48
N LYS A 115 -3.06 0.80 -0.80
CA LYS A 115 -4.40 0.74 -1.38
C LYS A 115 -5.25 1.94 -0.96
N PHE A 116 -6.12 2.39 -1.90
CA PHE A 116 -7.20 3.33 -1.62
C PHE A 116 -8.43 2.50 -1.25
N LYS A 117 -8.82 2.50 0.01
CA LYS A 117 -9.95 1.70 0.50
C LYS A 117 -9.87 0.26 -0.04
N ASP A 118 -10.66 -0.08 -1.05
CA ASP A 118 -10.70 -1.42 -1.63
C ASP A 118 -9.86 -1.58 -2.90
N ARG A 119 -9.27 -0.49 -3.38
CA ARG A 119 -8.49 -0.51 -4.62
C ARG A 119 -7.00 -0.50 -4.34
N VAL A 120 -6.31 -1.54 -4.78
CA VAL A 120 -4.86 -1.65 -4.65
C VAL A 120 -4.19 -0.68 -5.62
N ILE A 121 -3.37 0.25 -5.08
CA ILE A 121 -2.57 1.18 -5.90
C ILE A 121 -1.36 0.43 -6.44
N ARG A 122 -0.66 -0.28 -5.55
CA ARG A 122 0.43 -1.18 -5.92
C ARG A 122 0.47 -2.32 -4.90
N PRO A 123 0.73 -3.55 -5.33
CA PRO A 123 0.82 -4.67 -4.40
C PRO A 123 2.11 -4.64 -3.60
N ALA A 124 2.12 -5.30 -2.45
CA ALA A 124 3.33 -5.48 -1.67
C ALA A 124 4.18 -6.58 -2.34
N MET A 125 5.45 -6.31 -2.52
CA MET A 125 6.39 -7.32 -3.02
C MET A 125 6.91 -8.13 -1.86
N VAL A 126 6.68 -9.44 -1.90
CA VAL A 126 6.96 -10.32 -0.77
C VAL A 126 7.78 -11.55 -1.16
N VAL A 127 8.48 -12.05 -0.17
CA VAL A 127 9.13 -13.36 -0.24
C VAL A 127 8.25 -14.31 0.56
N VAL A 128 7.81 -15.40 -0.06
CA VAL A 128 6.88 -16.34 0.58
C VAL A 128 7.57 -17.68 0.89
N SER A 129 7.05 -18.34 1.92
CA SER A 129 7.50 -19.68 2.25
C SER A 129 6.90 -20.70 1.27
N LYS A 130 7.71 -21.68 0.91
CA LYS A 130 7.31 -22.74 -0.02
C LYS A 130 6.21 -23.61 0.58
N LYS A 131 5.27 -23.98 -0.23
CA LYS A 131 4.25 -24.96 0.14
C LYS A 131 4.85 -26.35 0.34
#